data_fa4f5e990088e02c22a5029425e41b4f
#
_entry.id   fa4f5e990088e02c22a5029425e41b4f
#
_cell.length_a   1.000
_cell.length_b   1.000
_cell.length_c   1.000
_cell.angle_alpha   90.00
_cell.angle_beta   90.00
_cell.angle_gamma   90.00
#
_symmetry.space_group_name_H-M   'P 1'
#
loop_
_entity.id
_entity.type
_entity.pdbx_description
1 polymer ?
#
loop_
_entity_poly.entity_id
_entity_poly.type
_entity_poly.pdbx_seq_one_letter_code
_entity_poly.pdbx_strand_id
1 'polypeptide(L)'
;MKYNWLIFGLLLVLGTSPLFPQTKKFKIHTVAFYNFENLFDTINDPDTFDEEWTPDGLQRWTKAKYQTKLHHLAQVLSEIGTPENKELPTFIGGCEIENRAVLEDLIQQSQLQEAEYGIIHFDSPDKRGIDVALLYRKKWFRPTNFSSIPLYLNATPESEKTNTAASLAEKTEDDVPIL
;
A
#
# COMPACT_ATOMS: atom_id res chain seq x y z
N MET A 1 -22.44 51.59 -52.39
CA MET A 1 -21.89 51.50 -51.01
C MET A 1 -22.91 50.94 -50.00
N LYS A 2 -23.74 49.91 -50.32
CA LYS A 2 -24.80 49.40 -49.41
C LYS A 2 -24.51 47.97 -48.86
N TYR A 3 -23.40 47.35 -49.23
CA TYR A 3 -23.13 45.96 -48.82
C TYR A 3 -22.01 45.76 -47.78
N ASN A 4 -21.25 46.80 -47.47
CA ASN A 4 -20.13 46.71 -46.53
C ASN A 4 -20.57 46.45 -45.06
N TRP A 5 -21.78 46.89 -44.71
CA TRP A 5 -22.31 46.69 -43.35
C TRP A 5 -22.76 45.25 -43.09
N LEU A 6 -23.25 44.57 -44.11
CA LEU A 6 -23.67 43.15 -44.00
C LEU A 6 -22.43 42.24 -43.82
N ILE A 7 -21.33 42.53 -44.50
CA ILE A 7 -20.08 41.79 -44.38
C ILE A 7 -19.45 42.01 -43.00
N PHE A 8 -19.50 43.25 -42.47
CA PHE A 8 -18.99 43.55 -41.12
C PHE A 8 -19.82 42.89 -40.03
N GLY A 9 -21.13 42.83 -40.16
CA GLY A 9 -22.02 42.12 -39.24
C GLY A 9 -21.81 40.61 -39.26
N LEU A 10 -21.54 39.99 -40.44
CA LEU A 10 -21.28 38.59 -40.58
C LEU A 10 -19.91 38.18 -39.99
N LEU A 11 -18.88 39.02 -40.14
CA LEU A 11 -17.56 38.81 -39.53
C LEU A 11 -17.59 38.90 -38.01
N LEU A 12 -18.46 39.74 -37.44
CA LEU A 12 -18.59 39.88 -35.97
C LEU A 12 -19.29 38.65 -35.34
N VAL A 13 -20.24 38.04 -36.07
CA VAL A 13 -20.93 36.81 -35.58
C VAL A 13 -20.06 35.59 -35.67
N LEU A 14 -19.16 35.51 -36.66
CA LEU A 14 -18.20 34.37 -36.80
C LEU A 14 -17.05 34.44 -35.80
N GLY A 15 -16.78 35.60 -35.18
CA GLY A 15 -15.68 35.77 -34.20
C GLY A 15 -16.03 35.42 -32.76
N THR A 16 -17.29 35.17 -32.41
CA THR A 16 -17.71 34.81 -31.06
C THR A 16 -17.80 33.30 -30.91
N SER A 17 -16.65 32.61 -31.03
CA SER A 17 -16.57 31.25 -30.52
C SER A 17 -16.80 31.31 -29.01
N PRO A 18 -17.81 30.62 -28.47
CA PRO A 18 -18.00 30.59 -27.03
C PRO A 18 -16.74 29.99 -26.41
N LEU A 19 -15.99 30.80 -25.68
CA LEU A 19 -14.90 30.32 -24.81
C LEU A 19 -15.56 29.53 -23.68
N PHE A 20 -15.89 28.27 -23.96
CA PHE A 20 -16.29 27.38 -22.88
C PHE A 20 -15.07 27.17 -21.98
N PRO A 21 -15.14 27.54 -20.71
CA PRO A 21 -14.07 27.27 -19.78
C PRO A 21 -13.87 25.76 -19.77
N GLN A 22 -12.69 25.32 -20.17
CA GLN A 22 -12.32 23.91 -20.12
C GLN A 22 -12.18 23.54 -18.65
N THR A 23 -13.25 23.05 -18.04
CA THR A 23 -13.23 22.54 -16.66
C THR A 23 -12.31 21.33 -16.62
N LYS A 24 -11.13 21.52 -16.05
CA LYS A 24 -10.21 20.40 -15.78
C LYS A 24 -10.94 19.43 -14.85
N LYS A 25 -11.19 18.22 -15.33
CA LYS A 25 -11.71 17.15 -14.50
C LYS A 25 -10.52 16.55 -13.74
N PHE A 26 -10.55 16.63 -12.43
CA PHE A 26 -9.60 15.97 -11.56
C PHE A 26 -10.22 14.66 -11.07
N LYS A 27 -9.39 13.63 -10.91
CA LYS A 27 -9.75 12.43 -10.19
C LYS A 27 -8.94 12.39 -8.90
N ILE A 28 -9.64 12.17 -7.80
CA ILE A 28 -9.01 12.00 -6.48
C ILE A 28 -8.64 10.52 -6.33
N HIS A 29 -7.42 10.26 -5.89
CA HIS A 29 -6.94 8.93 -5.53
C HIS A 29 -6.54 8.92 -4.06
N THR A 30 -7.16 8.06 -3.28
CA THR A 30 -6.82 7.88 -1.87
C THR A 30 -5.61 6.96 -1.77
N VAL A 31 -4.61 7.39 -1.01
CA VAL A 31 -3.44 6.59 -0.62
C VAL A 31 -3.48 6.42 0.88
N ALA A 32 -3.45 5.19 1.35
CA ALA A 32 -3.49 4.82 2.76
C ALA A 32 -2.21 4.08 3.15
N PHE A 33 -1.85 4.18 4.42
CA PHE A 33 -0.91 3.28 5.08
C PHE A 33 -1.55 2.81 6.39
N TYR A 34 -1.50 1.51 6.68
CA TYR A 34 -2.13 0.93 7.84
C TYR A 34 -1.26 -0.17 8.45
N ASN A 35 -1.16 -0.19 9.78
CA ASN A 35 -0.56 -1.33 10.50
C ASN A 35 -1.64 -2.40 10.67
N PHE A 36 -1.38 -3.63 10.18
CA PHE A 36 -2.33 -4.73 10.23
C PHE A 36 -2.31 -5.47 11.57
N GLU A 37 -1.47 -5.01 12.51
CA GLU A 37 -1.42 -5.49 13.90
C GLU A 37 -1.23 -7.01 13.98
N ASN A 38 -0.16 -7.52 13.37
CA ASN A 38 0.14 -8.95 13.30
C ASN A 38 -0.98 -9.74 12.61
N LEU A 39 -1.15 -9.51 11.32
CA LEU A 39 -2.07 -10.29 10.50
C LEU A 39 -1.42 -11.64 10.15
N PHE A 40 -1.61 -12.61 11.03
CA PHE A 40 -1.19 -14.01 10.85
C PHE A 40 -2.37 -14.87 10.39
N ASP A 41 -2.07 -15.93 9.63
CA ASP A 41 -3.02 -17.01 9.42
C ASP A 41 -3.08 -17.95 10.66
N THR A 42 -3.44 -19.20 10.52
CA THR A 42 -3.53 -20.15 11.65
C THR A 42 -2.60 -21.34 11.51
N ILE A 43 -1.65 -21.26 10.58
CA ILE A 43 -0.74 -22.35 10.21
C ILE A 43 0.66 -21.95 10.66
N ASN A 44 1.35 -22.80 11.40
CA ASN A 44 2.72 -22.54 11.82
C ASN A 44 3.68 -22.62 10.64
N ASP A 45 4.49 -21.58 10.45
CA ASP A 45 5.61 -21.59 9.53
C ASP A 45 6.87 -22.07 10.27
N PRO A 46 7.48 -23.19 9.88
CA PRO A 46 8.65 -23.74 10.58
C PRO A 46 9.90 -22.84 10.48
N ASP A 47 9.92 -21.86 9.59
CA ASP A 47 11.06 -21.00 9.34
C ASP A 47 10.98 -19.64 10.08
N THR A 48 9.85 -19.38 10.79
CA THR A 48 9.61 -18.15 11.55
C THR A 48 9.18 -18.42 12.99
N PHE A 49 9.15 -17.39 13.84
CA PHE A 49 8.70 -17.51 15.24
C PHE A 49 7.23 -17.07 15.37
N ASP A 50 6.34 -17.82 14.75
CA ASP A 50 4.91 -17.54 14.71
C ASP A 50 4.05 -18.54 15.51
N GLU A 51 4.67 -19.49 16.25
CA GLU A 51 3.98 -20.56 16.98
C GLU A 51 2.89 -20.02 17.92
N GLU A 52 3.04 -18.79 18.43
CA GLU A 52 2.04 -18.19 19.30
C GLU A 52 0.73 -17.85 18.56
N TRP A 53 0.77 -17.68 17.23
CA TRP A 53 -0.35 -17.33 16.36
C TRP A 53 -1.07 -18.55 15.77
N THR A 54 -0.94 -19.68 16.40
CA THR A 54 -1.65 -20.91 16.04
C THR A 54 -2.84 -21.19 16.98
N PRO A 55 -3.76 -22.11 16.64
CA PRO A 55 -4.88 -22.47 17.50
C PRO A 55 -4.43 -23.03 18.86
N ASP A 56 -3.30 -23.69 18.94
CA ASP A 56 -2.73 -24.27 20.15
C ASP A 56 -1.67 -23.35 20.80
N GLY A 57 -1.30 -22.27 20.13
CA GLY A 57 -0.34 -21.29 20.60
C GLY A 57 -0.87 -20.35 21.68
N LEU A 58 0.00 -19.48 22.19
CA LEU A 58 -0.30 -18.55 23.28
C LEU A 58 -1.54 -17.67 23.00
N GLN A 59 -1.67 -17.18 21.76
CA GLN A 59 -2.78 -16.32 21.34
C GLN A 59 -4.07 -17.11 21.09
N ARG A 60 -3.99 -18.44 21.08
CA ARG A 60 -5.12 -19.31 20.69
C ARG A 60 -5.77 -18.78 19.41
N TRP A 61 -4.94 -18.62 18.37
CA TRP A 61 -5.32 -17.95 17.15
C TRP A 61 -6.11 -18.88 16.24
N THR A 62 -7.41 -18.97 16.52
CA THR A 62 -8.33 -19.85 15.80
C THR A 62 -8.77 -19.24 14.47
N LYS A 63 -9.23 -20.11 13.55
CA LYS A 63 -9.81 -19.67 12.27
C LYS A 63 -10.94 -18.64 12.45
N ALA A 64 -11.74 -18.73 13.52
CA ALA A 64 -12.81 -17.77 13.80
C ALA A 64 -12.22 -16.38 14.12
N LYS A 65 -11.16 -16.31 14.92
CA LYS A 65 -10.47 -15.05 15.22
C LYS A 65 -9.86 -14.45 13.97
N TYR A 66 -9.18 -15.27 13.16
CA TYR A 66 -8.59 -14.86 11.89
C TYR A 66 -9.65 -14.25 10.96
N GLN A 67 -10.75 -14.95 10.72
CA GLN A 67 -11.84 -14.44 9.88
C GLN A 67 -12.46 -13.15 10.43
N THR A 68 -12.62 -13.05 11.74
CA THR A 68 -13.10 -11.80 12.37
C THR A 68 -12.13 -10.65 12.12
N LYS A 69 -10.82 -10.88 12.25
CA LYS A 69 -9.81 -9.87 12.01
C LYS A 69 -9.80 -9.42 10.54
N LEU A 70 -9.85 -10.37 9.59
CA LEU A 70 -9.96 -10.04 8.16
C LEU A 70 -11.17 -9.15 7.88
N HIS A 71 -12.33 -9.50 8.45
CA HIS A 71 -13.56 -8.72 8.28
C HIS A 71 -13.40 -7.28 8.83
N HIS A 72 -12.87 -7.13 10.05
CA HIS A 72 -12.66 -5.81 10.66
C HIS A 72 -11.65 -4.98 9.88
N LEU A 73 -10.53 -5.57 9.45
CA LEU A 73 -9.54 -4.88 8.60
C LEU A 73 -10.18 -4.42 7.29
N ALA A 74 -10.91 -5.30 6.63
CA ALA A 74 -11.58 -4.95 5.37
C ALA A 74 -12.58 -3.81 5.55
N GLN A 75 -13.34 -3.80 6.66
CA GLN A 75 -14.25 -2.72 6.99
C GLN A 75 -13.49 -1.39 7.16
N VAL A 76 -12.45 -1.35 8.00
CA VAL A 76 -11.66 -0.14 8.24
C VAL A 76 -11.02 0.36 6.93
N LEU A 77 -10.37 -0.54 6.17
CA LEU A 77 -9.70 -0.17 4.93
C LEU A 77 -10.68 0.38 3.88
N SER A 78 -11.91 -0.13 3.85
CA SER A 78 -12.94 0.36 2.92
C SER A 78 -13.46 1.75 3.25
N GLU A 79 -13.32 2.20 4.50
CA GLU A 79 -13.81 3.49 4.98
C GLU A 79 -12.78 4.61 4.89
N ILE A 80 -11.49 4.29 4.66
CA ILE A 80 -10.41 5.29 4.60
C ILE A 80 -10.64 6.27 3.45
N GLY A 81 -10.70 7.55 3.79
CA GLY A 81 -10.81 8.65 2.82
C GLY A 81 -12.22 8.86 2.25
N THR A 82 -13.23 8.19 2.78
CA THR A 82 -14.62 8.28 2.26
C THR A 82 -15.28 9.66 2.36
N PRO A 83 -14.92 10.57 3.27
CA PRO A 83 -15.42 11.92 3.25
C PRO A 83 -15.10 12.68 1.95
N GLU A 84 -13.89 12.50 1.41
CA GLU A 84 -13.36 13.18 0.23
C GLU A 84 -13.56 12.37 -1.04
N ASN A 85 -13.51 11.04 -0.95
CA ASN A 85 -13.60 10.13 -2.08
C ASN A 85 -14.42 8.90 -1.71
N LYS A 86 -15.53 8.67 -2.41
CA LYS A 86 -16.39 7.50 -2.19
C LYS A 86 -15.85 6.19 -2.76
N GLU A 87 -14.80 6.27 -3.58
CA GLU A 87 -14.15 5.05 -4.07
C GLU A 87 -13.19 4.50 -3.01
N LEU A 88 -13.03 3.18 -3.00
CA LEU A 88 -12.04 2.49 -2.19
C LEU A 88 -10.63 3.06 -2.43
N PRO A 89 -9.72 3.03 -1.43
CA PRO A 89 -8.36 3.52 -1.59
C PRO A 89 -7.68 2.94 -2.83
N THR A 90 -6.97 3.77 -3.55
CA THR A 90 -6.24 3.34 -4.76
C THR A 90 -4.99 2.57 -4.43
N PHE A 91 -4.33 2.98 -3.34
CA PHE A 91 -3.16 2.32 -2.77
C PHE A 91 -3.34 2.14 -1.27
N ILE A 92 -2.97 0.97 -0.78
CA ILE A 92 -2.91 0.66 0.65
C ILE A 92 -1.55 0.03 0.92
N GLY A 93 -0.65 0.77 1.56
CA GLY A 93 0.57 0.23 2.15
C GLY A 93 0.23 -0.41 3.49
N GLY A 94 0.83 -1.54 3.80
CA GLY A 94 0.61 -2.24 5.04
C GLY A 94 1.89 -2.79 5.64
N CYS A 95 1.92 -2.94 6.94
CA CYS A 95 2.97 -3.63 7.69
C CYS A 95 2.37 -4.61 8.70
N GLU A 96 3.22 -5.44 9.30
CA GLU A 96 2.84 -6.52 10.20
C GLU A 96 1.92 -7.54 9.54
N ILE A 97 2.36 -8.03 8.40
CA ILE A 97 1.67 -8.99 7.54
C ILE A 97 2.54 -10.24 7.50
N GLU A 98 1.99 -11.39 7.84
CA GLU A 98 2.75 -12.64 7.87
C GLU A 98 3.21 -13.07 6.47
N ASN A 99 2.28 -13.12 5.52
CA ASN A 99 2.58 -13.68 4.20
C ASN A 99 1.61 -13.15 3.13
N ARG A 100 1.85 -13.54 1.88
CA ARG A 100 0.98 -13.18 0.77
C ARG A 100 -0.43 -13.77 0.87
N ALA A 101 -0.59 -14.96 1.46
CA ALA A 101 -1.89 -15.65 1.52
C ALA A 101 -2.89 -14.88 2.39
N VAL A 102 -2.46 -14.30 3.52
CA VAL A 102 -3.34 -13.48 4.36
C VAL A 102 -3.84 -12.23 3.64
N LEU A 103 -3.04 -11.67 2.72
CA LEU A 103 -3.46 -10.55 1.88
C LEU A 103 -4.46 -10.99 0.81
N GLU A 104 -4.28 -12.18 0.23
CA GLU A 104 -5.22 -12.76 -0.73
C GLU A 104 -6.58 -13.00 -0.06
N ASP A 105 -6.60 -13.51 1.17
CA ASP A 105 -7.82 -13.67 1.96
C ASP A 105 -8.46 -12.32 2.32
N LEU A 106 -7.65 -11.31 2.63
CA LEU A 106 -8.14 -9.97 2.97
C LEU A 106 -8.84 -9.28 1.79
N ILE A 107 -8.23 -9.29 0.61
CA ILE A 107 -8.80 -8.63 -0.58
C ILE A 107 -10.05 -9.35 -1.12
N GLN A 108 -10.30 -10.59 -0.71
CA GLN A 108 -11.53 -11.32 -1.03
C GLN A 108 -12.69 -10.99 -0.09
N GLN A 109 -12.48 -10.23 0.98
CA GLN A 109 -13.56 -9.78 1.83
C GLN A 109 -14.55 -8.90 1.02
N SER A 110 -15.83 -9.05 1.28
CA SER A 110 -16.90 -8.39 0.51
C SER A 110 -16.75 -6.86 0.41
N GLN A 111 -16.14 -6.23 1.41
CA GLN A 111 -15.91 -4.78 1.44
C GLN A 111 -14.81 -4.33 0.47
N LEU A 112 -13.87 -5.22 0.10
CA LEU A 112 -12.70 -4.89 -0.73
C LEU A 112 -12.73 -5.56 -2.10
N GLN A 113 -13.50 -6.62 -2.27
CA GLN A 113 -13.49 -7.49 -3.45
C GLN A 113 -13.71 -6.73 -4.77
N GLU A 114 -14.59 -5.73 -4.78
CA GLU A 114 -14.87 -4.93 -5.99
C GLU A 114 -13.70 -4.04 -6.44
N ALA A 115 -12.72 -3.81 -5.57
CA ALA A 115 -11.54 -3.01 -5.90
C ALA A 115 -10.57 -3.74 -6.82
N GLU A 116 -10.64 -5.08 -6.89
CA GLU A 116 -9.74 -5.93 -7.67
C GLU A 116 -8.26 -5.61 -7.40
N TYR A 117 -7.89 -5.60 -6.10
CA TYR A 117 -6.52 -5.25 -5.70
C TYR A 117 -5.49 -6.22 -6.29
N GLY A 118 -4.37 -5.65 -6.77
CA GLY A 118 -3.12 -6.36 -6.95
C GLY A 118 -2.29 -6.25 -5.68
N ILE A 119 -1.40 -7.22 -5.48
CA ILE A 119 -0.54 -7.33 -4.30
C ILE A 119 0.91 -7.27 -4.75
N ILE A 120 1.67 -6.37 -4.14
CA ILE A 120 3.14 -6.38 -4.12
C ILE A 120 3.53 -6.70 -2.68
N HIS A 121 4.30 -7.75 -2.49
CA HIS A 121 4.71 -8.26 -1.19
C HIS A 121 6.13 -8.79 -1.28
N PHE A 122 6.90 -8.58 -0.22
CA PHE A 122 8.25 -9.09 -0.07
C PHE A 122 8.42 -9.62 1.34
N ASP A 123 9.05 -10.78 1.43
CA ASP A 123 9.45 -11.34 2.70
C ASP A 123 10.53 -10.47 3.32
N SER A 124 10.41 -10.18 4.60
CA SER A 124 11.35 -9.40 5.38
C SER A 124 12.32 -10.33 6.14
N PRO A 125 13.43 -9.80 6.65
CA PRO A 125 14.33 -10.57 7.51
C PRO A 125 13.84 -10.67 8.96
N ASP A 126 12.65 -10.17 9.31
CA ASP A 126 12.12 -10.25 10.67
C ASP A 126 11.85 -11.71 11.05
N LYS A 127 12.45 -12.14 12.18
CA LYS A 127 12.35 -13.52 12.66
C LYS A 127 10.93 -13.96 13.03
N ARG A 128 10.03 -13.00 13.24
CA ARG A 128 8.60 -13.27 13.51
C ARG A 128 7.82 -13.57 12.23
N GLY A 129 8.46 -13.38 11.05
CA GLY A 129 7.79 -13.53 9.77
C GLY A 129 6.77 -12.41 9.52
N ILE A 130 7.06 -11.17 9.89
CA ILE A 130 6.18 -10.03 9.59
C ILE A 130 6.78 -9.16 8.50
N ASP A 131 5.97 -8.82 7.53
CA ASP A 131 6.33 -8.22 6.26
C ASP A 131 5.64 -6.90 6.01
N VAL A 132 6.02 -6.29 4.89
CA VAL A 132 5.36 -5.11 4.32
C VAL A 132 4.79 -5.43 2.95
N ALA A 133 3.68 -4.77 2.61
CA ALA A 133 3.05 -4.96 1.32
C ALA A 133 2.42 -3.68 0.80
N LEU A 134 2.15 -3.67 -0.50
CA LEU A 134 1.36 -2.66 -1.18
C LEU A 134 0.21 -3.33 -1.94
N LEU A 135 -1.01 -2.95 -1.59
CA LEU A 135 -2.19 -3.24 -2.38
C LEU A 135 -2.44 -2.07 -3.34
N TYR A 136 -2.77 -2.37 -4.59
CA TYR A 136 -3.06 -1.35 -5.60
C TYR A 136 -4.28 -1.73 -6.44
N ARG A 137 -5.14 -0.79 -6.80
CA ARG A 137 -6.29 -1.06 -7.66
C ARG A 137 -5.84 -1.25 -9.11
N LYS A 138 -5.98 -2.49 -9.64
CA LYS A 138 -5.62 -2.87 -11.00
C LYS A 138 -6.35 -2.05 -12.07
N LYS A 139 -7.53 -1.54 -11.76
CA LYS A 139 -8.32 -0.66 -12.64
C LYS A 139 -7.58 0.61 -13.03
N TRP A 140 -6.74 1.15 -12.12
CA TRP A 140 -6.10 2.45 -12.28
C TRP A 140 -4.60 2.38 -12.51
N PHE A 141 -3.96 1.36 -11.97
CA PHE A 141 -2.50 1.26 -11.96
C PHE A 141 -2.04 -0.14 -12.32
N ARG A 142 -0.90 -0.18 -13.00
CA ARG A 142 -0.16 -1.38 -13.31
C ARG A 142 1.29 -1.14 -12.93
N PRO A 143 1.88 -1.91 -12.02
CA PRO A 143 3.28 -1.79 -11.70
C PRO A 143 4.13 -2.15 -12.92
N THR A 144 5.13 -1.33 -13.20
CA THR A 144 6.09 -1.57 -14.28
C THR A 144 7.40 -2.15 -13.75
N ASN A 145 7.74 -1.81 -12.50
CA ASN A 145 8.87 -2.35 -11.77
C ASN A 145 8.62 -2.20 -10.27
N PHE A 146 9.16 -3.11 -9.47
CA PHE A 146 9.13 -3.05 -8.01
C PHE A 146 10.32 -3.85 -7.46
N SER A 147 10.86 -3.39 -6.33
CA SER A 147 11.97 -4.04 -5.63
C SER A 147 11.91 -3.71 -4.15
N SER A 148 12.39 -4.63 -3.33
CA SER A 148 12.68 -4.36 -1.92
C SER A 148 13.92 -3.49 -1.82
N ILE A 149 13.85 -2.42 -1.05
CA ILE A 149 14.98 -1.52 -0.77
C ILE A 149 15.26 -1.60 0.73
N PRO A 150 16.33 -2.28 1.15
CA PRO A 150 16.63 -2.42 2.57
C PRO A 150 17.05 -1.08 3.17
N LEU A 151 16.58 -0.80 4.37
CA LEU A 151 17.04 0.29 5.19
C LEU A 151 18.03 -0.25 6.24
N TYR A 152 19.28 0.20 6.15
CA TYR A 152 20.30 -0.13 7.16
C TYR A 152 20.40 1.01 8.17
N LEU A 153 20.14 0.71 9.43
CA LEU A 153 20.37 1.64 10.53
C LEU A 153 21.78 1.39 11.05
N ASN A 154 22.74 2.22 10.64
CA ASN A 154 24.07 2.18 11.19
C ASN A 154 24.04 2.64 12.66
N ALA A 155 24.69 1.93 13.54
CA ALA A 155 24.92 2.39 14.90
C ALA A 155 25.66 3.74 14.87
N THR A 156 25.32 4.63 15.76
CA THR A 156 25.76 6.04 15.84
C THR A 156 27.28 6.22 15.64
N PRO A 157 27.73 7.39 15.12
CA PRO A 157 29.13 7.69 14.78
C PRO A 157 30.15 7.56 15.94
N GLU A 158 29.70 7.34 17.16
CA GLU A 158 30.59 7.06 18.30
C GLU A 158 31.26 5.68 18.26
N SER A 159 30.71 4.72 17.53
CA SER A 159 31.34 3.41 17.35
C SER A 159 32.44 3.39 16.29
N GLU A 160 32.50 4.38 15.41
CA GLU A 160 33.55 4.48 14.38
C GLU A 160 34.93 4.88 14.95
N LYS A 161 34.99 5.47 16.16
CA LYS A 161 36.26 5.92 16.76
C LYS A 161 37.09 4.79 17.35
N THR A 162 36.56 3.59 17.50
CA THR A 162 37.26 2.47 18.14
C THR A 162 37.68 1.35 17.20
N ASN A 163 37.31 1.38 15.94
CA ASN A 163 37.48 0.22 15.04
C ASN A 163 38.36 0.47 13.81
N THR A 164 39.36 1.39 13.90
CA THR A 164 40.32 1.56 12.79
C THR A 164 41.38 0.45 12.74
N ALA A 165 41.30 -0.58 13.56
CA ALA A 165 42.31 -1.65 13.61
C ALA A 165 41.83 -3.09 13.52
N ALA A 166 40.55 -3.34 13.34
CA ALA A 166 40.07 -4.72 13.27
C ALA A 166 38.77 -4.83 12.46
N SER A 167 38.86 -4.75 11.18
CA SER A 167 37.75 -5.31 10.41
C SER A 167 38.01 -5.46 8.94
N LEU A 168 37.98 -6.65 8.55
CA LEU A 168 37.53 -7.08 7.23
C LEU A 168 36.80 -8.43 7.27
N ALA A 169 36.27 -8.82 8.40
CA ALA A 169 35.63 -10.16 8.51
C ALA A 169 34.64 -10.27 9.68
N GLU A 170 33.65 -9.40 9.80
CA GLU A 170 32.47 -9.79 10.62
C GLU A 170 31.32 -8.82 10.34
N LYS A 171 30.35 -9.28 9.57
CA LYS A 171 29.01 -8.71 9.61
C LYS A 171 28.46 -9.02 10.99
N THR A 172 28.38 -8.00 11.84
CA THR A 172 27.73 -8.15 13.14
C THR A 172 26.21 -8.25 12.96
N GLU A 173 25.60 -9.00 13.85
CA GLU A 173 24.15 -9.27 13.93
C GLU A 173 23.26 -8.03 14.01
N ASP A 174 23.85 -6.81 14.02
CA ASP A 174 23.16 -5.53 14.20
C ASP A 174 22.78 -4.82 12.89
N ASP A 175 23.22 -5.33 11.74
CA ASP A 175 22.83 -4.81 10.42
C ASP A 175 21.62 -5.55 9.85
N VAL A 176 20.47 -5.44 10.53
CA VAL A 176 19.21 -5.99 10.02
C VAL A 176 18.55 -4.94 9.14
N PRO A 177 18.26 -5.25 7.88
CA PRO A 177 17.48 -4.35 7.03
C PRO A 177 16.05 -4.23 7.54
N ILE A 178 15.55 -3.00 7.61
CA ILE A 178 14.14 -2.71 7.90
C ILE A 178 13.47 -2.43 6.55
N LEU A 179 12.46 -3.22 6.26
CA LEU A 179 11.64 -3.09 5.04
C LEU A 179 10.35 -2.36 5.32
#